data_a6a4e9db6a9de1edaa0c8020aee93f0b
#
_entry.id   a6a4e9db6a9de1edaa0c8020aee93f0b
#
_cell.length_a   1.000
_cell.length_b   1.000
_cell.length_c   1.000
_cell.angle_alpha   90.00
_cell.angle_beta   90.00
_cell.angle_gamma   90.00
#
_symmetry.space_group_name_H-M   'P 1'
#
loop_
_entity.id
_entity.type
_entity.pdbx_description
1 polymer ?
#
loop_
_entity_poly.entity_id
_entity_poly.type
_entity_poly.pdbx_seq_one_letter_code
_entity_poly.pdbx_strand_id
1 'polypeptide(L)'
;MVQRKQFEAPGDYSIAVAAERMKDGKWSAVTTIQQSTQTGERNIDLPISDARFATEEEAENFEVSRAREWIEKNAPRLIALLVFLTSVTR
;
A
#
# COMPACT_ATOMS: atom_id res chain seq x y z
N MET A 1 7.32 -7.24 19.16
CA MET A 1 5.93 -6.95 18.86
C MET A 1 5.83 -6.25 17.50
N VAL A 2 4.99 -6.77 16.62
CA VAL A 2 4.83 -6.19 15.29
C VAL A 2 3.87 -5.01 15.39
N GLN A 3 4.30 -3.86 14.89
CA GLN A 3 3.51 -2.64 14.90
C GLN A 3 3.01 -2.33 13.50
N ARG A 4 1.71 -2.15 13.37
CA ARG A 4 1.10 -1.81 12.09
C ARG A 4 1.03 -0.30 11.95
N LYS A 5 1.53 0.22 10.84
CA LYS A 5 1.47 1.65 10.53
C LYS A 5 0.55 1.91 9.35
N GLN A 6 -0.14 3.04 9.39
CA GLN A 6 -1.05 3.45 8.32
C GLN A 6 -0.39 4.51 7.46
N PHE A 7 -0.60 4.40 6.16
CA PHE A 7 -0.08 5.36 5.18
C PHE A 7 -1.22 5.79 4.27
N GLU A 8 -1.19 7.02 3.83
CA GLU A 8 -2.19 7.54 2.92
C GLU A 8 -2.00 7.01 1.51
N ALA A 9 -3.11 6.89 0.79
CA ALA A 9 -3.11 6.42 -0.59
C ALA A 9 -4.19 7.16 -1.38
N PRO A 10 -4.10 7.15 -2.73
CA PRO A 10 -5.09 7.84 -3.56
C PRO A 10 -6.50 7.23 -3.41
N GLY A 11 -7.51 8.06 -3.58
CA GLY A 11 -8.90 7.63 -3.60
C GLY A 11 -9.36 7.14 -2.23
N ASP A 12 -10.14 6.06 -2.24
CA ASP A 12 -10.72 5.49 -1.03
C ASP A 12 -9.81 4.45 -0.38
N TYR A 13 -8.55 4.43 -0.77
CA TYR A 13 -7.58 3.46 -0.28
C TYR A 13 -6.75 3.99 0.86
N SER A 14 -6.32 3.09 1.72
CA SER A 14 -5.27 3.35 2.69
C SER A 14 -4.36 2.12 2.73
N ILE A 15 -3.16 2.29 3.25
CA ILE A 15 -2.15 1.23 3.24
C ILE A 15 -1.75 0.94 4.67
N ALA A 16 -1.84 -0.32 5.08
CA ALA A 16 -1.37 -0.77 6.38
C ALA A 16 -0.15 -1.64 6.20
N VAL A 17 0.95 -1.28 6.85
CA VAL A 17 2.21 -2.03 6.76
C VAL A 17 2.63 -2.47 8.16
N ALA A 18 2.98 -3.74 8.29
CA ALA A 18 3.52 -4.29 9.52
C ALA A 18 4.93 -4.80 9.26
N ALA A 19 5.91 -4.13 9.84
CA ALA A 19 7.32 -4.52 9.69
C ALA A 19 7.73 -5.38 10.87
N GLU A 20 8.57 -6.39 10.61
CA GLU A 20 9.03 -7.33 11.61
C GLU A 20 10.51 -7.58 11.44
N ARG A 21 11.23 -7.60 12.57
CA ARG A 21 12.64 -7.96 12.58
C ARG A 21 12.77 -9.46 12.57
N MET A 22 13.52 -9.98 11.61
CA MET A 22 13.73 -11.41 11.44
C MET A 22 14.89 -11.91 12.29
N LYS A 23 15.02 -13.22 12.40
CA LYS A 23 16.06 -13.85 13.22
C LYS A 23 17.48 -13.47 12.78
N ASP A 24 17.67 -13.19 11.49
CA ASP A 24 18.98 -12.80 10.98
C ASP A 24 19.29 -11.31 11.21
N GLY A 25 18.41 -10.60 11.92
CA GLY A 25 18.60 -9.18 12.20
C GLY A 25 18.10 -8.25 11.11
N LYS A 26 17.67 -8.80 10.00
CA LYS A 26 17.11 -8.00 8.90
C LYS A 26 15.61 -7.82 9.07
N TRP A 27 15.06 -6.86 8.34
CA TRP A 27 13.64 -6.52 8.44
C TRP A 27 12.87 -7.03 7.24
N SER A 28 11.65 -7.45 7.51
CA SER A 28 10.65 -7.81 6.50
C SER A 28 9.37 -7.08 6.82
N ALA A 29 8.47 -6.97 5.86
CA ALA A 29 7.19 -6.31 6.11
C ALA A 29 6.09 -6.97 5.30
N VAL A 30 4.86 -6.87 5.79
CA VAL A 30 3.66 -7.31 5.09
C VAL A 30 2.72 -6.13 4.92
N THR A 31 1.94 -6.16 3.86
CA THR A 31 1.10 -5.03 3.48
C THR A 31 -0.33 -5.46 3.24
N THR A 32 -1.25 -4.69 3.81
CA THR A 32 -2.67 -4.82 3.53
C THR A 32 -3.17 -3.50 2.96
N ILE A 33 -3.83 -3.56 1.81
CA ILE A 33 -4.48 -2.38 1.23
C ILE A 33 -5.93 -2.39 1.69
N GLN A 34 -6.37 -1.29 2.26
CA GLN A 34 -7.73 -1.13 2.75
C GLN A 34 -8.49 -0.18 1.84
N GLN A 35 -9.70 -0.57 1.48
CA GLN A 35 -10.55 0.25 0.62
C GLN A 35 -11.89 0.46 1.30
N SER A 36 -12.30 1.73 1.46
CA SER A 36 -13.63 2.06 1.96
C SER A 36 -14.63 1.94 0.83
N THR A 37 -15.70 1.19 1.06
CA THR A 37 -16.76 0.99 0.07
C THR A 37 -18.10 1.38 0.69
N GLN A 38 -19.13 1.51 -0.14
CA GLN A 38 -20.47 1.84 0.33
C GLN A 38 -21.06 0.78 1.27
N THR A 39 -20.62 -0.46 1.10
CA THR A 39 -21.12 -1.58 1.89
C THR A 39 -20.19 -1.94 3.04
N GLY A 40 -19.11 -1.20 3.24
CA GLY A 40 -18.15 -1.46 4.30
C GLY A 40 -16.72 -1.28 3.84
N GLU A 41 -15.85 -2.08 4.41
CA GLU A 41 -14.42 -2.02 4.15
C GLU A 41 -13.95 -3.30 3.48
N ARG A 42 -13.07 -3.14 2.49
CA ARG A 42 -12.46 -4.27 1.78
C ARG A 42 -10.98 -4.26 2.08
N ASN A 43 -10.44 -5.44 2.44
CA ASN A 43 -9.02 -5.59 2.72
C ASN A 43 -8.38 -6.49 1.67
N ILE A 44 -7.24 -6.05 1.14
CA ILE A 44 -6.51 -6.80 0.12
C ILE A 44 -5.09 -7.01 0.66
N ASP A 45 -4.74 -8.27 0.91
CA ASP A 45 -3.40 -8.61 1.36
C ASP A 45 -2.50 -8.82 0.17
N LEU A 46 -1.39 -8.06 0.11
CA LEU A 46 -0.42 -8.27 -0.94
C LEU A 46 0.39 -9.53 -0.69
N PRO A 47 0.86 -10.21 -1.76
CA PRO A 47 1.72 -11.37 -1.58
C PRO A 47 2.95 -11.01 -0.77
N ILE A 48 3.34 -11.92 0.12
CA ILE A 48 4.51 -11.72 0.97
C ILE A 48 5.77 -11.75 0.10
N SER A 49 6.63 -10.74 0.30
CA SER A 49 7.89 -10.64 -0.42
C SER A 49 9.01 -11.32 0.37
N ASP A 50 9.96 -11.93 -0.34
CA ASP A 50 11.16 -12.50 0.26
C ASP A 50 12.23 -11.44 0.51
N ALA A 51 11.98 -10.19 0.13
CA ALA A 51 12.94 -9.12 0.30
C ALA A 51 13.26 -8.87 1.77
N ARG A 52 14.50 -8.58 2.04
CA ARG A 52 14.99 -8.26 3.38
C ARG A 52 15.73 -6.94 3.35
N PHE A 53 15.63 -6.20 4.44
CA PHE A 53 16.15 -4.83 4.53
C PHE A 53 16.94 -4.64 5.80
N ALA A 54 17.89 -3.71 5.77
CA ALA A 54 18.73 -3.44 6.92
C ALA A 54 17.98 -2.69 8.02
N THR A 55 16.97 -1.90 7.65
CA THR A 55 16.20 -1.10 8.60
C THR A 55 14.70 -1.30 8.42
N GLU A 56 13.96 -0.99 9.49
CA GLU A 56 12.51 -1.00 9.47
C GLU A 56 11.97 -0.03 8.44
N GLU A 57 12.54 1.18 8.38
CA GLU A 57 12.12 2.20 7.44
C GLU A 57 12.25 1.77 5.99
N GLU A 58 13.36 1.11 5.66
CA GLU A 58 13.53 0.59 4.30
C GLU A 58 12.48 -0.45 3.94
N ALA A 59 12.16 -1.35 4.87
CA ALA A 59 11.13 -2.36 4.66
C ALA A 59 9.77 -1.72 4.46
N GLU A 60 9.44 -0.73 5.28
CA GLU A 60 8.16 -0.01 5.17
C GLU A 60 8.06 0.73 3.84
N ASN A 61 9.11 1.45 3.45
CA ASN A 61 9.11 2.20 2.20
C ASN A 61 8.94 1.30 0.99
N PHE A 62 9.58 0.15 1.01
CA PHE A 62 9.44 -0.83 -0.06
C PHE A 62 7.99 -1.29 -0.20
N GLU A 63 7.37 -1.63 0.93
CA GLU A 63 6.00 -2.13 0.92
C GLU A 63 4.98 -1.05 0.56
N VAL A 64 5.19 0.17 1.01
CA VAL A 64 4.34 1.30 0.62
C VAL A 64 4.40 1.52 -0.88
N SER A 65 5.60 1.45 -1.46
CA SER A 65 5.77 1.59 -2.91
C SER A 65 5.05 0.49 -3.68
N ARG A 66 5.14 -0.76 -3.20
CA ARG A 66 4.42 -1.88 -3.81
C ARG A 66 2.91 -1.67 -3.76
N ALA A 67 2.42 -1.21 -2.60
CA ALA A 67 0.99 -0.99 -2.42
C ALA A 67 0.48 0.12 -3.35
N ARG A 68 1.22 1.22 -3.46
CA ARG A 68 0.85 2.31 -4.34
C ARG A 68 0.85 1.88 -5.80
N GLU A 69 1.82 1.09 -6.19
CA GLU A 69 1.87 0.53 -7.54
C GLU A 69 0.67 -0.39 -7.80
N TRP A 70 0.30 -1.22 -6.83
CA TRP A 70 -0.87 -2.08 -6.95
C TRP A 70 -2.14 -1.25 -7.14
N ILE A 71 -2.30 -0.19 -6.36
CA ILE A 71 -3.46 0.70 -6.46
C ILE A 71 -3.52 1.35 -7.85
N GLU A 72 -2.40 1.84 -8.35
CA GLU A 72 -2.32 2.40 -9.69
C GLU A 72 -2.76 1.42 -10.77
N LYS A 73 -2.30 0.18 -10.67
CA LYS A 73 -2.60 -0.84 -11.66
C LYS A 73 -4.04 -1.34 -11.58
N ASN A 74 -4.60 -1.39 -10.38
CA ASN A 74 -5.91 -1.99 -10.15
C ASN A 74 -7.04 -0.98 -10.01
N ALA A 75 -6.71 0.31 -9.92
CA ALA A 75 -7.68 1.38 -9.91
C ALA A 75 -7.37 2.44 -10.98
N PRO A 76 -6.87 2.05 -12.16
CA PRO A 76 -6.51 3.04 -13.19
C PRO A 76 -7.71 3.81 -13.71
N ARG A 77 -8.90 3.19 -13.68
CA ARG A 77 -10.12 3.82 -14.14
C ARG A 77 -10.44 5.08 -13.33
N LEU A 78 -10.29 5.01 -12.01
CA LEU A 78 -10.55 6.17 -11.16
C LEU A 78 -9.55 7.30 -11.43
N ILE A 79 -8.27 6.94 -11.51
CA ILE A 79 -7.22 7.91 -11.79
C ILE A 79 -7.36 8.49 -13.19
N ALA A 80 -7.67 7.65 -14.18
CA ALA A 80 -7.87 8.09 -15.56
C ALA A 80 -9.06 9.03 -15.68
N LEU A 81 -10.15 8.78 -14.94
CA LEU A 81 -11.31 9.65 -14.93
C LEU A 81 -10.98 11.02 -14.36
N LEU A 82 -10.22 11.08 -13.28
CA LEU A 82 -9.80 12.33 -12.68
C LEU A 82 -8.94 13.16 -13.63
N VAL A 83 -8.01 12.52 -14.30
CA VAL A 83 -7.16 13.18 -15.29
C VAL A 83 -7.98 13.67 -16.48
N PHE A 84 -8.90 12.86 -16.96
CA PHE A 84 -9.77 13.19 -18.07
C PHE A 84 -10.64 14.41 -17.75
N LEU A 85 -11.26 14.42 -16.56
CA LEU A 85 -12.10 15.54 -16.14
C LEU A 85 -11.30 16.83 -16.03
N THR A 86 -10.08 16.75 -15.52
CA THR A 86 -9.20 17.89 -15.43
C THR A 86 -8.87 18.46 -16.82
N SER A 87 -8.66 17.57 -17.78
CA SER A 87 -8.36 17.97 -19.17
C SER A 87 -9.55 18.64 -19.86
N VAL A 88 -10.75 18.16 -19.58
CA VAL A 88 -11.97 18.64 -20.24
C VAL A 88 -12.42 20.00 -19.73
N THR A 89 -12.06 20.36 -18.52
CA THR A 89 -12.51 21.63 -17.90
C THR A 89 -11.71 22.85 -18.34
N ARG A 90 -10.92 22.75 -19.35
CA ARG A 90 -10.21 23.91 -19.89
C ARG A 90 -11.15 24.91 -20.54
#